data_0107526a88606779ca646d8a8a63ed10
#
_entry.id   0107526a88606779ca646d8a8a63ed10
#
_cell.length_a   1.000
_cell.length_b   1.000
_cell.length_c   1.000
_cell.angle_alpha   90.00
_cell.angle_beta   90.00
_cell.angle_gamma   90.00
#
_symmetry.space_group_name_H-M   'P 1'
#
loop_
_entity.id
_entity.type
_entity.pdbx_description
1 polymer ?
#
loop_
_entity_poly.entity_id
_entity_poly.type
_entity_poly.pdbx_seq_one_letter_code
_entity_poly.pdbx_strand_id
1 'polypeptide(L)'
;MAVMDTDNIIATLESHANLNGSKVAFEYLGRQSGGIQSLTYKDLNARVQHQAQVLMNLVDSGDRAVLLFEPGLDFIVSFFACLKAKIIAVPVSLPFNRNGFSNILNIMNDCEPKIVLTTKKILELSGLITLKAQNESLILHAVDTELQRDLVQKDFPLITEEDICFLQYTSGSTGWPKGVIVTHKNIMANEVMIAEAFGTQPEDIGLTWLPVYHDMGLIGSVLQTVYVGLTCYVMSPLDFIRKPLKWLQFISEKGVTITGGPNFAYELCLHRISDEQAASLDLSRLRVLFNGAEPIKAHVMQRFMEKFNTQSELRLDTFLPCYGLAEVTLLVSGVTGPLNAISIDRDKLNANLIQASQDPTAVQVVSCGKISAHIDCRIVNPHTRQEVAAHEVGEIWLAGESVTAGYWQKPEVNQETFAATIIDDAGQPSQVHYLRTGDMGFVKDGDLYVTGRLKDVIIIRGKNYYPQDIECSVEMAHPAVRKGCVAAVNIADSEGVTVVLEIKKKSLDKTLNFEAIRTQVKEQVTADIGLPVEGVYLLHQGRINKTTSGKIRRRKIKEQIERGQLVCLTHPNRRTVIARNYVKNGLEVIRDREQRGQLIRYSSNLLNSMIKEREVRTLIFNRLKSALF
;
A
#
# COMPACT_ATOMS: atom_id res chain seq x y z
N MET A 1 -4.82 21.05 23.79
CA MET A 1 -3.63 20.22 23.57
C MET A 1 -2.44 21.17 23.46
N ALA A 2 -1.45 21.13 24.36
CA ALA A 2 -0.19 21.86 24.12
C ALA A 2 0.65 20.97 23.16
N VAL A 3 0.39 21.12 21.86
CA VAL A 3 1.31 20.62 20.84
C VAL A 3 2.63 21.33 21.09
N MET A 4 3.75 20.58 21.15
CA MET A 4 5.06 21.20 21.25
C MET A 4 5.27 22.07 20.02
N ASP A 5 5.58 23.35 20.25
CA ASP A 5 5.90 24.31 19.19
C ASP A 5 7.33 23.98 18.70
N THR A 6 7.45 23.02 17.81
CA THR A 6 8.72 22.56 17.23
C THR A 6 8.61 22.53 15.71
N ASP A 7 9.66 23.03 15.04
CA ASP A 7 9.67 23.19 13.57
C ASP A 7 9.88 21.88 12.80
N ASN A 8 10.29 20.79 13.50
CA ASN A 8 10.57 19.52 12.85
C ASN A 8 10.48 18.34 13.83
N ILE A 9 10.28 17.14 13.28
CA ILE A 9 10.06 15.91 14.05
C ILE A 9 11.27 15.48 14.90
N ILE A 10 12.50 15.90 14.55
CA ILE A 10 13.71 15.62 15.33
C ILE A 10 13.74 16.48 16.58
N ALA A 11 13.42 17.76 16.48
CA ALA A 11 13.28 18.64 17.63
C ALA A 11 12.17 18.15 18.59
N THR A 12 11.08 17.62 18.04
CA THR A 12 10.01 16.98 18.83
C THR A 12 10.53 15.75 19.61
N LEU A 13 11.29 14.88 18.96
CA LEU A 13 11.92 13.72 19.61
C LEU A 13 12.86 14.15 20.75
N GLU A 14 13.71 15.13 20.52
CA GLU A 14 14.65 15.66 21.52
C GLU A 14 13.92 16.29 22.70
N SER A 15 12.82 17.00 22.45
CA SER A 15 11.97 17.57 23.48
C SER A 15 11.34 16.47 24.37
N HIS A 16 10.78 15.41 23.78
CA HIS A 16 10.24 14.27 24.53
C HIS A 16 11.33 13.52 25.30
N ALA A 17 12.53 13.36 24.74
CA ALA A 17 13.65 12.73 25.43
C ALA A 17 14.08 13.51 26.69
N ASN A 18 13.96 14.84 26.66
CA ASN A 18 14.28 15.71 27.78
C ASN A 18 13.16 15.76 28.83
N LEU A 19 11.89 15.86 28.40
CA LEU A 19 10.74 16.07 29.28
C LEU A 19 10.21 14.76 29.88
N ASN A 20 10.15 13.70 29.06
CA ASN A 20 9.53 12.41 29.37
C ASN A 20 10.46 11.23 29.03
N GLY A 21 11.76 11.40 29.23
CA GLY A 21 12.79 10.48 28.75
C GLY A 21 12.65 9.02 29.20
N SER A 22 12.06 8.76 30.36
CA SER A 22 11.83 7.40 30.88
C SER A 22 10.60 6.72 30.31
N LYS A 23 9.70 7.46 29.62
CA LYS A 23 8.51 6.90 28.99
C LYS A 23 8.92 6.01 27.81
N VAL A 24 8.28 4.83 27.71
CA VAL A 24 8.47 3.94 26.55
C VAL A 24 7.86 4.61 25.32
N ALA A 25 8.67 4.82 24.29
CA ALA A 25 8.23 5.27 22.98
C ALA A 25 7.77 4.08 22.13
N PHE A 26 8.60 3.04 22.04
CA PHE A 26 8.31 1.85 21.25
C PHE A 26 8.65 0.56 21.95
N GLU A 27 7.79 -0.47 21.80
CA GLU A 27 8.06 -1.84 22.21
C GLU A 27 7.68 -2.81 21.09
N TYR A 28 8.59 -3.72 20.73
CA TYR A 28 8.36 -4.73 19.70
C TYR A 28 7.76 -6.01 20.29
N LEU A 29 6.59 -6.41 19.83
CA LEU A 29 5.85 -7.58 20.32
C LEU A 29 6.21 -8.91 19.63
N GLY A 30 7.28 -8.94 18.86
CA GLY A 30 7.81 -10.13 18.22
C GLY A 30 9.01 -10.73 18.93
N ARG A 31 9.36 -11.97 18.57
CA ARG A 31 10.63 -12.55 19.00
C ARG A 31 11.69 -12.20 17.96
N GLN A 32 12.60 -11.30 18.30
CA GLN A 32 13.84 -11.09 17.55
C GLN A 32 15.01 -11.67 18.35
N SER A 33 15.80 -12.54 17.74
CA SER A 33 17.09 -12.94 18.33
C SER A 33 18.09 -11.82 18.07
N GLY A 34 18.42 -11.04 19.13
CA GLY A 34 19.46 -10.02 19.10
C GLY A 34 19.03 -8.60 18.70
N GLY A 35 17.74 -8.34 18.41
CA GLY A 35 17.24 -6.99 18.08
C GLY A 35 16.77 -6.20 19.30
N ILE A 36 16.57 -4.90 19.10
CA ILE A 36 16.04 -3.98 20.13
C ILE A 36 14.58 -4.35 20.42
N GLN A 37 14.25 -4.58 21.70
CA GLN A 37 12.90 -4.98 22.12
C GLN A 37 12.07 -3.79 22.61
N SER A 38 12.67 -2.83 23.30
CA SER A 38 12.00 -1.66 23.83
C SER A 38 12.93 -0.44 23.78
N LEU A 39 12.36 0.73 23.57
CA LEU A 39 13.04 2.01 23.56
C LEU A 39 12.22 3.02 24.35
N THR A 40 12.82 3.61 25.39
CA THR A 40 12.30 4.84 25.96
C THR A 40 12.61 6.03 25.03
N TYR A 41 11.97 7.20 25.22
CA TYR A 41 12.31 8.39 24.44
C TYR A 41 13.78 8.78 24.57
N LYS A 42 14.35 8.65 25.79
CA LYS A 42 15.77 8.89 26.05
C LYS A 42 16.66 7.89 25.28
N ASP A 43 16.33 6.60 25.32
CA ASP A 43 17.10 5.56 24.62
C ASP A 43 17.02 5.74 23.11
N LEU A 44 15.83 6.05 22.59
CA LEU A 44 15.61 6.33 21.17
C LEU A 44 16.50 7.50 20.73
N ASN A 45 16.42 8.64 21.43
CA ASN A 45 17.21 9.82 21.08
C ASN A 45 18.73 9.55 21.14
N ALA A 46 19.20 8.87 22.19
CA ALA A 46 20.62 8.54 22.34
C ALA A 46 21.13 7.64 21.18
N ARG A 47 20.35 6.62 20.81
CA ARG A 47 20.68 5.74 19.68
C ARG A 47 20.62 6.47 18.33
N VAL A 48 19.64 7.34 18.15
CA VAL A 48 19.51 8.20 16.95
C VAL A 48 20.73 9.10 16.80
N GLN A 49 21.15 9.78 17.86
CA GLN A 49 22.34 10.63 17.85
C GLN A 49 23.61 9.84 17.53
N HIS A 50 23.82 8.68 18.19
CA HIS A 50 24.97 7.82 17.92
C HIS A 50 25.00 7.37 16.46
N GLN A 51 23.89 6.83 15.93
CA GLN A 51 23.82 6.32 14.57
C GLN A 51 23.91 7.46 13.54
N ALA A 52 23.41 8.66 13.84
CA ALA A 52 23.58 9.83 12.99
C ALA A 52 25.07 10.23 12.88
N GLN A 53 25.84 10.18 13.98
CA GLN A 53 27.29 10.38 13.94
C GLN A 53 27.97 9.34 13.04
N VAL A 54 27.56 8.07 13.11
CA VAL A 54 28.06 7.02 12.21
C VAL A 54 27.78 7.38 10.76
N LEU A 55 26.55 7.77 10.44
CA LEU A 55 26.14 8.10 9.08
C LEU A 55 26.90 9.32 8.53
N MET A 56 27.07 10.38 9.30
CA MET A 56 27.83 11.57 8.92
C MET A 56 29.33 11.29 8.64
N ASN A 57 29.86 10.16 9.11
CA ASN A 57 31.21 9.70 8.79
C ASN A 57 31.26 8.82 7.53
N LEU A 58 30.11 8.34 7.04
CA LEU A 58 30.02 7.43 5.90
C LEU A 58 29.55 8.11 4.61
N VAL A 59 28.63 9.06 4.72
CA VAL A 59 27.97 9.73 3.59
C VAL A 59 27.71 11.20 3.89
N ASP A 60 27.42 12.00 2.88
CA ASP A 60 27.18 13.43 3.00
C ASP A 60 25.68 13.76 3.19
N SER A 61 25.42 14.96 3.72
CA SER A 61 24.07 15.52 3.81
C SER A 61 23.41 15.59 2.41
N GLY A 62 22.15 15.17 2.30
CA GLY A 62 21.41 15.09 1.04
C GLY A 62 21.61 13.77 0.27
N ASP A 63 22.56 12.92 0.66
CA ASP A 63 22.67 11.59 0.09
C ASP A 63 21.46 10.72 0.47
N ARG A 64 21.15 9.71 -0.37
CA ARG A 64 20.02 8.79 -0.15
C ARG A 64 20.51 7.52 0.52
N ALA A 65 19.80 7.12 1.59
CA ALA A 65 20.03 5.89 2.32
C ALA A 65 18.84 4.94 2.15
N VAL A 66 19.03 3.81 1.50
CA VAL A 66 18.00 2.76 1.42
C VAL A 66 17.94 2.04 2.77
N LEU A 67 16.76 1.98 3.38
CA LEU A 67 16.49 1.29 4.62
C LEU A 67 15.85 -0.07 4.34
N LEU A 68 16.59 -1.14 4.59
CA LEU A 68 16.19 -2.51 4.28
C LEU A 68 16.25 -3.38 5.53
N PHE A 69 15.14 -3.47 6.28
CA PHE A 69 15.08 -4.12 7.59
C PHE A 69 13.97 -5.18 7.68
N GLU A 70 14.19 -6.19 8.54
CA GLU A 70 13.07 -6.97 9.08
C GLU A 70 12.20 -6.07 9.98
N PRO A 71 10.92 -6.40 10.20
CA PRO A 71 10.10 -5.66 11.17
C PRO A 71 10.76 -5.63 12.54
N GLY A 72 10.96 -4.43 13.10
CA GLY A 72 11.65 -4.23 14.37
C GLY A 72 12.02 -2.78 14.62
N LEU A 73 12.63 -2.49 15.77
CA LEU A 73 12.95 -1.13 16.18
C LEU A 73 14.24 -0.58 15.55
N ASP A 74 15.10 -1.43 14.97
CA ASP A 74 16.32 -0.99 14.27
C ASP A 74 16.00 -0.09 13.07
N PHE A 75 14.88 -0.36 12.37
CA PHE A 75 14.38 0.52 11.32
C PHE A 75 14.07 1.91 11.87
N ILE A 76 13.36 1.99 13.00
CA ILE A 76 12.94 3.26 13.62
C ILE A 76 14.14 4.11 13.99
N VAL A 77 15.12 3.53 14.67
CA VAL A 77 16.38 4.21 15.01
C VAL A 77 17.09 4.71 13.76
N SER A 78 17.22 3.85 12.73
CA SER A 78 17.92 4.19 11.49
C SER A 78 17.21 5.28 10.70
N PHE A 79 15.88 5.26 10.67
CA PHE A 79 15.08 6.28 10.02
C PHE A 79 15.31 7.67 10.66
N PHE A 80 15.14 7.78 11.98
CA PHE A 80 15.37 9.06 12.66
C PHE A 80 16.85 9.49 12.62
N ALA A 81 17.80 8.55 12.58
CA ALA A 81 19.22 8.86 12.43
C ALA A 81 19.53 9.48 11.05
N CYS A 82 18.88 9.00 9.99
CA CYS A 82 18.97 9.64 8.68
C CYS A 82 18.46 11.09 8.73
N LEU A 83 17.29 11.32 9.31
CA LEU A 83 16.71 12.66 9.44
C LEU A 83 17.64 13.59 10.24
N LYS A 84 18.19 13.12 11.37
CA LYS A 84 19.11 13.88 12.22
C LYS A 84 20.40 14.28 11.48
N ALA A 85 20.89 13.42 10.60
CA ALA A 85 22.08 13.65 9.77
C ALA A 85 21.78 14.38 8.45
N LYS A 86 20.54 14.81 8.19
CA LYS A 86 20.05 15.34 6.89
C LYS A 86 20.33 14.39 5.70
N ILE A 87 20.22 13.10 5.94
CA ILE A 87 20.32 12.07 4.91
C ILE A 87 18.91 11.67 4.50
N ILE A 88 18.62 11.62 3.20
CA ILE A 88 17.30 11.29 2.68
C ILE A 88 17.04 9.79 2.85
N ALA A 89 16.15 9.43 3.76
CA ALA A 89 15.78 8.04 3.98
C ALA A 89 14.93 7.48 2.82
N VAL A 90 15.16 6.23 2.43
CA VAL A 90 14.38 5.53 1.40
C VAL A 90 13.91 4.19 1.98
N PRO A 91 12.74 4.17 2.66
CA PRO A 91 12.17 2.94 3.22
C PRO A 91 11.77 1.95 2.12
N VAL A 92 12.26 0.71 2.21
CA VAL A 92 12.00 -0.33 1.19
C VAL A 92 11.64 -1.65 1.87
N SER A 93 10.70 -2.39 1.27
CA SER A 93 10.33 -3.72 1.77
C SER A 93 11.38 -4.76 1.46
N LEU A 94 11.63 -5.68 2.40
CA LEU A 94 12.42 -6.87 2.13
C LEU A 94 11.80 -7.73 1.01
N PRO A 95 12.61 -8.30 0.11
CA PRO A 95 12.12 -9.14 -0.96
C PRO A 95 11.70 -10.52 -0.43
N PHE A 96 10.42 -10.87 -0.54
CA PHE A 96 9.93 -12.21 -0.20
C PHE A 96 10.17 -13.25 -1.33
N ASN A 97 10.54 -12.80 -2.53
CA ASN A 97 10.81 -13.64 -3.70
C ASN A 97 11.72 -12.91 -4.71
N ARG A 98 12.13 -13.62 -5.78
CA ARG A 98 12.99 -13.04 -6.84
C ARG A 98 12.43 -11.77 -7.49
N ASN A 99 11.11 -11.67 -7.64
CA ASN A 99 10.46 -10.47 -8.20
C ASN A 99 10.55 -9.26 -7.24
N GLY A 100 10.67 -9.49 -5.93
CA GLY A 100 10.90 -8.44 -4.94
C GLY A 100 12.24 -7.74 -5.13
N PHE A 101 13.29 -8.47 -5.52
CA PHE A 101 14.60 -7.87 -5.83
C PHE A 101 14.55 -6.94 -7.04
N SER A 102 13.81 -7.28 -8.08
CA SER A 102 13.65 -6.39 -9.25
C SER A 102 13.02 -5.06 -8.87
N ASN A 103 12.08 -5.05 -7.92
CA ASN A 103 11.47 -3.81 -7.44
C ASN A 103 12.46 -2.95 -6.64
N ILE A 104 13.28 -3.58 -5.79
CA ILE A 104 14.36 -2.87 -5.06
C ILE A 104 15.36 -2.25 -6.03
N LEU A 105 15.79 -3.01 -7.06
CA LEU A 105 16.68 -2.51 -8.10
C LEU A 105 16.10 -1.29 -8.82
N ASN A 106 14.82 -1.32 -9.17
CA ASN A 106 14.15 -0.18 -9.80
C ASN A 106 14.15 1.06 -8.89
N ILE A 107 13.90 0.89 -7.59
CA ILE A 107 13.96 1.98 -6.61
C ILE A 107 15.40 2.51 -6.49
N MET A 108 16.39 1.63 -6.38
CA MET A 108 17.81 2.03 -6.28
C MET A 108 18.28 2.76 -7.53
N ASN A 109 17.85 2.34 -8.72
CA ASN A 109 18.18 3.02 -9.97
C ASN A 109 17.53 4.40 -10.09
N ASP A 110 16.36 4.61 -9.45
CA ASP A 110 15.65 5.88 -9.45
C ASP A 110 16.20 6.86 -8.41
N CYS A 111 16.51 6.38 -7.18
CA CYS A 111 17.01 7.27 -6.11
C CYS A 111 18.54 7.35 -6.02
N GLU A 112 19.28 6.48 -6.70
CA GLU A 112 20.76 6.45 -6.70
C GLU A 112 21.36 6.56 -5.28
N PRO A 113 21.12 5.57 -4.40
CA PRO A 113 21.54 5.66 -3.01
C PRO A 113 23.06 5.54 -2.88
N LYS A 114 23.62 6.21 -1.88
CA LYS A 114 25.04 6.05 -1.49
C LYS A 114 25.25 4.93 -0.50
N ILE A 115 24.22 4.65 0.32
CA ILE A 115 24.31 3.66 1.40
C ILE A 115 23.02 2.84 1.49
N VAL A 116 23.18 1.57 1.85
CA VAL A 116 22.08 0.70 2.31
C VAL A 116 22.28 0.41 3.78
N LEU A 117 21.30 0.77 4.59
CA LEU A 117 21.25 0.46 6.02
C LEU A 117 20.45 -0.81 6.23
N THR A 118 21.00 -1.74 7.00
CA THR A 118 20.37 -3.03 7.24
C THR A 118 20.94 -3.70 8.50
N THR A 119 20.64 -4.98 8.73
CA THR A 119 21.27 -5.80 9.77
C THR A 119 22.26 -6.79 9.17
N LYS A 120 23.22 -7.28 10.00
CA LYS A 120 24.20 -8.29 9.58
C LYS A 120 23.54 -9.50 8.93
N LYS A 121 22.44 -9.98 9.50
CA LYS A 121 21.64 -11.09 8.98
C LYS A 121 21.17 -10.87 7.54
N ILE A 122 20.75 -9.65 7.20
CA ILE A 122 20.26 -9.32 5.88
C ILE A 122 21.41 -9.09 4.89
N LEU A 123 22.55 -8.57 5.34
CA LEU A 123 23.74 -8.42 4.51
C LEU A 123 24.20 -9.75 3.88
N GLU A 124 23.99 -10.86 4.56
CA GLU A 124 24.35 -12.19 4.08
C GLU A 124 23.45 -12.70 2.94
N LEU A 125 22.39 -11.97 2.58
CA LEU A 125 21.52 -12.32 1.45
C LEU A 125 22.26 -12.13 0.12
N SER A 126 22.31 -13.17 -0.70
CA SER A 126 23.05 -13.21 -1.97
C SER A 126 22.74 -12.06 -2.94
N GLY A 127 21.53 -11.51 -2.88
CA GLY A 127 21.11 -10.39 -3.72
C GLY A 127 21.83 -9.07 -3.39
N LEU A 128 22.10 -8.77 -2.11
CA LEU A 128 22.84 -7.56 -1.70
C LEU A 128 24.32 -7.65 -2.05
N ILE A 129 24.92 -8.84 -1.95
CA ILE A 129 26.30 -9.09 -2.39
C ILE A 129 26.44 -8.82 -3.89
N THR A 130 25.46 -9.27 -4.69
CA THR A 130 25.44 -9.01 -6.14
C THR A 130 25.29 -7.51 -6.45
N LEU A 131 24.44 -6.79 -5.70
CA LEU A 131 24.28 -5.35 -5.83
C LEU A 131 25.58 -4.59 -5.57
N LYS A 132 26.31 -4.95 -4.50
CA LYS A 132 27.61 -4.37 -4.17
C LYS A 132 28.64 -4.63 -5.28
N ALA A 133 28.63 -5.83 -5.86
CA ALA A 133 29.53 -6.18 -6.96
C ALA A 133 29.25 -5.39 -8.25
N GLN A 134 28.00 -4.95 -8.46
CA GLN A 134 27.60 -4.12 -9.60
C GLN A 134 27.83 -2.61 -9.37
N ASN A 135 27.90 -2.17 -8.11
CA ASN A 135 28.15 -0.77 -7.74
C ASN A 135 29.17 -0.71 -6.59
N GLU A 136 30.45 -0.59 -6.96
CA GLU A 136 31.54 -0.56 -5.99
C GLU A 136 31.49 0.64 -5.03
N SER A 137 30.89 1.76 -5.43
CA SER A 137 30.74 2.96 -4.60
C SER A 137 29.63 2.85 -3.56
N LEU A 138 28.69 1.90 -3.71
CA LEU A 138 27.58 1.69 -2.77
C LEU A 138 28.10 1.16 -1.44
N ILE A 139 27.79 1.83 -0.35
CA ILE A 139 28.12 1.39 1.01
C ILE A 139 27.03 0.47 1.53
N LEU A 140 27.39 -0.72 2.01
CA LEU A 140 26.50 -1.62 2.74
C LEU A 140 26.87 -1.56 4.22
N HIS A 141 25.97 -1.07 5.08
CA HIS A 141 26.22 -0.90 6.52
C HIS A 141 25.20 -1.68 7.36
N ALA A 142 25.69 -2.58 8.21
CA ALA A 142 24.91 -3.27 9.22
C ALA A 142 24.92 -2.48 10.52
N VAL A 143 23.74 -1.99 10.91
CA VAL A 143 23.59 -1.12 12.10
C VAL A 143 23.74 -1.85 13.44
N ASP A 144 23.67 -3.19 13.41
CA ASP A 144 23.88 -4.09 14.54
C ASP A 144 25.33 -4.58 14.69
N THR A 145 26.27 -3.94 13.98
CA THR A 145 27.72 -4.22 14.07
C THR A 145 28.48 -2.95 14.46
N GLU A 146 29.48 -3.10 15.33
CA GLU A 146 30.37 -2.00 15.65
C GLU A 146 31.22 -1.59 14.42
N LEU A 147 31.39 -0.29 14.24
CA LEU A 147 32.33 0.23 13.25
C LEU A 147 33.75 -0.06 13.73
N GLN A 148 34.55 -0.66 12.83
CA GLN A 148 35.97 -0.97 13.09
C GLN A 148 36.91 0.25 12.96
N ARG A 149 36.39 1.48 13.07
CA ARG A 149 37.17 2.72 12.97
C ARG A 149 36.68 3.74 13.98
N ASP A 150 37.59 4.62 14.42
CA ASP A 150 37.24 5.74 15.30
C ASP A 150 36.28 6.70 14.58
N LEU A 151 35.22 7.08 15.27
CA LEU A 151 34.26 8.07 14.79
C LEU A 151 34.80 9.48 15.05
N VAL A 152 34.87 10.29 14.02
CA VAL A 152 35.08 11.73 14.17
C VAL A 152 33.77 12.34 14.61
N GLN A 153 33.78 12.98 15.78
CA GLN A 153 32.62 13.75 16.25
C GLN A 153 32.42 14.97 15.36
N LYS A 154 31.22 15.12 14.81
CA LYS A 154 30.82 16.23 13.94
C LYS A 154 29.62 16.94 14.57
N ASP A 155 29.53 18.25 14.37
CA ASP A 155 28.32 19.00 14.73
C ASP A 155 27.16 18.54 13.85
N PHE A 156 25.99 18.38 14.46
CA PHE A 156 24.79 18.03 13.69
C PHE A 156 24.37 19.19 12.80
N PRO A 157 23.96 18.92 11.55
CA PRO A 157 23.50 19.96 10.65
C PRO A 157 22.21 20.61 11.17
N LEU A 158 22.04 21.90 10.90
CA LEU A 158 20.79 22.59 11.17
C LEU A 158 19.70 22.02 10.26
N ILE A 159 18.61 21.56 10.87
CA ILE A 159 17.44 21.03 10.17
C ILE A 159 16.43 22.17 9.99
N THR A 160 15.91 22.33 8.76
CA THR A 160 14.87 23.29 8.40
C THR A 160 13.60 22.56 7.98
N GLU A 161 12.48 23.24 7.95
CA GLU A 161 11.19 22.66 7.52
C GLU A 161 11.18 22.20 6.06
N GLU A 162 12.00 22.81 5.20
CA GLU A 162 12.10 22.49 3.77
C GLU A 162 13.05 21.30 3.47
N ASP A 163 13.80 20.82 4.45
CA ASP A 163 14.69 19.69 4.24
C ASP A 163 13.92 18.41 3.93
N ILE A 164 14.39 17.69 2.91
CA ILE A 164 13.80 16.41 2.51
C ILE A 164 14.15 15.34 3.55
N CYS A 165 13.11 14.77 4.17
CA CYS A 165 13.25 13.70 5.15
C CYS A 165 13.43 12.34 4.49
N PHE A 166 12.52 12.01 3.57
CA PHE A 166 12.50 10.70 2.94
C PHE A 166 11.80 10.70 1.58
N LEU A 167 12.06 9.66 0.82
CA LEU A 167 11.33 9.34 -0.40
C LEU A 167 10.39 8.16 -0.13
N GLN A 168 9.07 8.43 -0.17
CA GLN A 168 8.06 7.38 -0.05
C GLN A 168 7.78 6.78 -1.42
N TYR A 169 8.31 5.58 -1.67
CA TYR A 169 8.06 4.90 -2.94
C TYR A 169 6.68 4.26 -2.99
N THR A 170 5.90 4.70 -3.95
CA THR A 170 4.59 4.13 -4.25
C THR A 170 4.68 3.17 -5.44
N SER A 171 3.83 2.14 -5.44
CA SER A 171 3.75 1.15 -6.53
C SER A 171 2.98 1.70 -7.74
N GLY A 172 3.31 2.87 -8.24
CA GLY A 172 2.62 3.62 -9.27
C GLY A 172 1.77 2.80 -10.26
N SER A 173 0.66 3.35 -10.71
CA SER A 173 -0.23 2.72 -11.72
C SER A 173 0.49 2.39 -13.04
N THR A 174 1.63 3.05 -13.31
CA THR A 174 2.47 2.86 -14.51
C THR A 174 3.43 1.69 -14.43
N GLY A 175 3.52 0.99 -13.29
CA GLY A 175 4.43 -0.14 -13.09
C GLY A 175 5.84 0.22 -12.62
N TRP A 176 6.32 1.45 -12.84
CA TRP A 176 7.58 1.97 -12.29
C TRP A 176 7.32 2.65 -10.94
N PRO A 177 8.13 2.37 -9.92
CA PRO A 177 7.98 3.04 -8.62
C PRO A 177 8.29 4.53 -8.76
N LYS A 178 7.53 5.36 -8.02
CA LYS A 178 7.74 6.81 -7.94
C LYS A 178 8.04 7.16 -6.48
N GLY A 179 9.15 7.85 -6.25
CA GLY A 179 9.54 8.34 -4.92
C GLY A 179 8.87 9.69 -4.64
N VAL A 180 7.88 9.71 -3.76
CA VAL A 180 7.25 10.95 -3.29
C VAL A 180 8.21 11.66 -2.35
N ILE A 181 8.47 12.94 -2.58
CA ILE A 181 9.39 13.78 -1.79
C ILE A 181 8.65 14.30 -0.55
N VAL A 182 9.06 13.86 0.64
CA VAL A 182 8.46 14.29 1.90
C VAL A 182 9.45 15.12 2.69
N THR A 183 9.07 16.37 3.04
CA THR A 183 9.86 17.31 3.85
C THR A 183 9.42 17.29 5.32
N HIS A 184 10.19 17.95 6.20
CA HIS A 184 9.78 18.17 7.59
C HIS A 184 8.48 18.96 7.69
N LYS A 185 8.29 19.98 6.86
CA LYS A 185 7.05 20.75 6.77
C LYS A 185 5.85 19.87 6.46
N ASN A 186 5.97 19.01 5.46
CA ASN A 186 4.89 18.08 5.10
C ASN A 186 4.54 17.14 6.26
N ILE A 187 5.56 16.61 6.96
CA ILE A 187 5.35 15.75 8.13
C ILE A 187 4.58 16.52 9.20
N MET A 188 5.10 17.66 9.65
CA MET A 188 4.49 18.42 10.75
C MET A 188 3.06 18.81 10.44
N ALA A 189 2.79 19.31 9.22
CA ALA A 189 1.44 19.64 8.77
C ALA A 189 0.48 18.43 8.80
N ASN A 190 0.94 17.25 8.36
CA ASN A 190 0.08 16.08 8.34
C ASN A 190 -0.11 15.44 9.72
N GLU A 191 0.90 15.48 10.59
CA GLU A 191 0.79 14.98 11.97
C GLU A 191 -0.23 15.78 12.80
N VAL A 192 -0.36 17.09 12.56
CA VAL A 192 -1.46 17.92 13.11
C VAL A 192 -2.81 17.35 12.65
N MET A 193 -2.97 17.11 11.35
CA MET A 193 -4.22 16.59 10.78
C MET A 193 -4.59 15.22 11.38
N ILE A 194 -3.60 14.33 11.55
CA ILE A 194 -3.81 13.01 12.17
C ILE A 194 -4.17 13.18 13.64
N ALA A 195 -3.47 14.03 14.38
CA ALA A 195 -3.73 14.26 15.79
C ALA A 195 -5.16 14.78 16.04
N GLU A 196 -5.63 15.69 15.20
CA GLU A 196 -6.99 16.24 15.27
C GLU A 196 -8.05 15.18 14.92
N ALA A 197 -7.89 14.48 13.77
CA ALA A 197 -8.84 13.48 13.30
C ALA A 197 -8.99 12.30 14.28
N PHE A 198 -7.88 11.87 14.90
CA PHE A 198 -7.85 10.75 15.86
C PHE A 198 -8.11 11.23 17.30
N GLY A 199 -8.06 12.53 17.56
CA GLY A 199 -8.12 13.11 18.89
C GLY A 199 -7.03 12.56 19.80
N THR A 200 -5.80 12.37 19.28
CA THR A 200 -4.71 11.71 20.01
C THR A 200 -4.23 12.52 21.20
N GLN A 201 -3.88 11.81 22.28
CA GLN A 201 -3.36 12.38 23.52
C GLN A 201 -2.05 11.67 23.91
N PRO A 202 -1.16 12.32 24.68
CA PRO A 202 0.09 11.68 25.14
C PRO A 202 -0.13 10.38 25.91
N GLU A 203 -1.26 10.22 26.59
CA GLU A 203 -1.63 9.04 27.38
C GLU A 203 -2.11 7.87 26.54
N ASP A 204 -2.39 8.09 25.25
CA ASP A 204 -2.82 7.03 24.34
C ASP A 204 -1.74 5.95 24.16
N ILE A 205 -2.22 4.75 23.91
CA ILE A 205 -1.40 3.58 23.63
C ILE A 205 -1.71 3.10 22.23
N GLY A 206 -0.74 3.25 21.33
CA GLY A 206 -0.81 2.77 19.96
C GLY A 206 -0.43 1.30 19.83
N LEU A 207 -0.99 0.61 18.86
CA LEU A 207 -0.51 -0.69 18.39
C LEU A 207 -0.54 -0.71 16.86
N THR A 208 0.62 -0.94 16.24
CA THR A 208 0.70 -1.11 14.80
C THR A 208 1.25 -2.47 14.40
N TRP A 209 0.63 -3.09 13.41
CA TRP A 209 1.14 -4.24 12.65
C TRP A 209 1.44 -3.85 11.20
N LEU A 210 1.21 -2.58 10.85
CA LEU A 210 1.43 -2.08 9.50
C LEU A 210 2.92 -2.04 9.17
N PRO A 211 3.29 -2.30 7.91
CA PRO A 211 4.68 -2.21 7.49
C PRO A 211 5.22 -0.78 7.65
N VAL A 212 6.33 -0.62 8.35
CA VAL A 212 6.98 0.69 8.59
C VAL A 212 7.64 1.30 7.34
N TYR A 213 7.75 0.55 6.23
CA TYR A 213 8.18 1.09 4.94
C TYR A 213 7.01 1.63 4.09
N HIS A 214 5.78 1.57 4.62
CA HIS A 214 4.56 2.10 4.00
C HIS A 214 4.11 3.35 4.75
N ASP A 215 3.56 4.33 4.03
CA ASP A 215 3.09 5.62 4.57
C ASP A 215 2.24 5.47 5.83
N MET A 216 1.22 4.63 5.81
CA MET A 216 0.30 4.42 6.94
C MET A 216 1.01 3.85 8.19
N GLY A 217 2.00 2.97 8.02
CA GLY A 217 2.80 2.43 9.12
C GLY A 217 3.87 3.40 9.61
N LEU A 218 4.52 4.13 8.70
CA LEU A 218 5.57 5.09 9.04
C LEU A 218 4.97 6.37 9.63
N ILE A 219 4.11 7.05 8.88
CA ILE A 219 3.58 8.36 9.25
C ILE A 219 2.49 8.19 10.31
N GLY A 220 1.43 7.44 10.01
CA GLY A 220 0.29 7.26 10.92
C GLY A 220 0.57 6.47 12.19
N SER A 221 1.76 5.85 12.35
CA SER A 221 2.12 5.13 13.58
C SER A 221 3.45 5.59 14.15
N VAL A 222 4.57 5.49 13.39
CA VAL A 222 5.89 5.78 13.95
C VAL A 222 6.10 7.29 14.19
N LEU A 223 5.81 8.12 13.18
CA LEU A 223 5.96 9.57 13.32
C LEU A 223 4.92 10.16 14.27
N GLN A 224 3.66 9.73 14.18
CA GLN A 224 2.60 10.16 15.09
C GLN A 224 2.92 9.83 16.55
N THR A 225 3.56 8.69 16.83
CA THR A 225 4.04 8.34 18.17
C THR A 225 5.00 9.41 18.71
N VAL A 226 5.98 9.81 17.91
CA VAL A 226 6.96 10.82 18.30
C VAL A 226 6.33 12.21 18.34
N TYR A 227 5.44 12.53 17.40
CA TYR A 227 4.78 13.85 17.35
C TYR A 227 3.96 14.12 18.63
N VAL A 228 3.14 13.14 19.06
CA VAL A 228 2.28 13.28 20.23
C VAL A 228 2.99 12.96 21.55
N GLY A 229 4.03 12.13 21.52
CA GLY A 229 4.69 11.63 22.72
C GLY A 229 3.99 10.45 23.37
N LEU A 230 3.26 9.62 22.60
CA LEU A 230 2.56 8.43 23.10
C LEU A 230 3.47 7.19 23.17
N THR A 231 2.95 6.07 23.64
CA THR A 231 3.61 4.75 23.58
C THR A 231 3.03 3.94 22.42
N CYS A 232 3.87 3.32 21.59
CA CYS A 232 3.42 2.48 20.49
C CYS A 232 4.03 1.07 20.56
N TYR A 233 3.17 0.07 20.56
CA TYR A 233 3.54 -1.33 20.36
C TYR A 233 3.66 -1.65 18.87
N VAL A 234 4.72 -2.34 18.49
CA VAL A 234 5.00 -2.71 17.10
C VAL A 234 4.92 -4.23 16.94
N MET A 235 4.10 -4.70 16.03
CA MET A 235 3.91 -6.11 15.71
C MET A 235 4.31 -6.40 14.26
N SER A 236 4.84 -7.59 13.97
CA SER A 236 5.15 -7.97 12.59
C SER A 236 3.88 -8.13 11.74
N PRO A 237 3.84 -7.57 10.50
CA PRO A 237 2.75 -7.81 9.55
C PRO A 237 2.50 -9.29 9.28
N LEU A 238 3.56 -10.11 9.23
CA LEU A 238 3.44 -11.55 9.00
C LEU A 238 2.80 -12.27 10.18
N ASP A 239 3.04 -11.83 11.41
CA ASP A 239 2.42 -12.41 12.60
C ASP A 239 0.93 -12.11 12.63
N PHE A 240 0.52 -10.90 12.26
CA PHE A 240 -0.87 -10.55 12.09
C PHE A 240 -1.54 -11.45 11.02
N ILE A 241 -0.97 -11.55 9.82
CA ILE A 241 -1.56 -12.35 8.72
C ILE A 241 -1.66 -13.84 9.11
N ARG A 242 -0.69 -14.37 9.84
CA ARG A 242 -0.70 -15.77 10.29
C ARG A 242 -1.71 -16.03 11.39
N LYS A 243 -1.80 -15.11 12.37
CA LYS A 243 -2.63 -15.24 13.58
C LYS A 243 -3.27 -13.91 13.92
N PRO A 244 -4.35 -13.48 13.22
CA PRO A 244 -5.00 -12.18 13.47
C PRO A 244 -5.54 -12.04 14.89
N LEU A 245 -5.89 -13.14 15.56
CA LEU A 245 -6.28 -13.12 16.97
C LEU A 245 -5.23 -12.47 17.88
N LYS A 246 -3.93 -12.62 17.59
CA LYS A 246 -2.86 -11.99 18.38
C LYS A 246 -2.96 -10.46 18.40
N TRP A 247 -3.39 -9.85 17.30
CA TRP A 247 -3.59 -8.40 17.25
C TRP A 247 -4.63 -7.97 18.29
N LEU A 248 -5.79 -8.64 18.33
CA LEU A 248 -6.85 -8.34 19.27
C LEU A 248 -6.48 -8.72 20.72
N GLN A 249 -5.70 -9.81 20.90
CA GLN A 249 -5.14 -10.16 22.21
C GLN A 249 -4.22 -9.08 22.75
N PHE A 250 -3.33 -8.55 21.93
CA PHE A 250 -2.44 -7.44 22.36
C PHE A 250 -3.21 -6.16 22.66
N ILE A 251 -4.30 -5.86 21.92
CA ILE A 251 -5.19 -4.73 22.26
C ILE A 251 -5.73 -4.91 23.67
N SER A 252 -6.27 -6.10 23.98
CA SER A 252 -6.82 -6.44 25.29
C SER A 252 -5.75 -6.41 26.39
N GLU A 253 -4.62 -7.11 26.19
CA GLU A 253 -3.55 -7.27 27.20
C GLU A 253 -2.80 -5.97 27.51
N LYS A 254 -2.57 -5.13 26.49
CA LYS A 254 -1.79 -3.89 26.62
C LYS A 254 -2.67 -2.65 26.86
N GLY A 255 -3.99 -2.80 26.83
CA GLY A 255 -4.92 -1.69 26.99
C GLY A 255 -4.80 -0.65 25.87
N VAL A 256 -4.64 -1.10 24.64
CA VAL A 256 -4.45 -0.26 23.46
C VAL A 256 -5.68 0.61 23.22
N THR A 257 -5.43 1.89 22.92
CA THR A 257 -6.50 2.89 22.67
C THR A 257 -6.61 3.25 21.18
N ILE A 258 -5.53 3.09 20.38
CA ILE A 258 -5.48 3.46 18.97
C ILE A 258 -4.84 2.33 18.17
N THR A 259 -5.55 1.83 17.16
CA THR A 259 -5.02 0.84 16.20
C THR A 259 -5.90 0.82 14.96
N GLY A 260 -5.50 0.07 13.93
CA GLY A 260 -6.33 -0.14 12.76
C GLY A 260 -5.57 -0.79 11.61
N GLY A 261 -6.13 -0.65 10.42
CA GLY A 261 -5.54 -1.18 9.20
C GLY A 261 -6.51 -1.17 8.02
N PRO A 262 -6.09 -1.68 6.86
CA PRO A 262 -6.95 -1.78 5.69
C PRO A 262 -8.13 -2.74 5.90
N ASN A 263 -9.15 -2.60 5.07
CA ASN A 263 -10.40 -3.37 5.13
C ASN A 263 -10.19 -4.89 5.20
N PHE A 264 -9.17 -5.42 4.49
CA PHE A 264 -8.86 -6.85 4.52
C PHE A 264 -8.50 -7.38 5.92
N ALA A 265 -7.99 -6.54 6.80
CA ALA A 265 -7.62 -6.93 8.16
C ALA A 265 -8.87 -7.32 8.99
N TYR A 266 -9.89 -6.53 8.88
CA TYR A 266 -11.19 -6.76 9.52
C TYR A 266 -11.87 -8.02 8.97
N GLU A 267 -11.84 -8.18 7.65
CA GLU A 267 -12.35 -9.37 6.99
C GLU A 267 -11.58 -10.64 7.42
N LEU A 268 -10.25 -10.55 7.57
CA LEU A 268 -9.42 -11.65 8.05
C LEU A 268 -9.77 -12.05 9.49
N CYS A 269 -10.00 -11.08 10.38
CA CYS A 269 -10.46 -11.33 11.75
C CYS A 269 -11.81 -12.02 11.79
N LEU A 270 -12.79 -11.55 11.01
CA LEU A 270 -14.12 -12.18 10.90
C LEU A 270 -14.04 -13.66 10.46
N HIS A 271 -13.08 -13.99 9.60
CA HIS A 271 -12.91 -15.35 9.07
C HIS A 271 -12.11 -16.29 9.95
N ARG A 272 -11.25 -15.77 10.84
CA ARG A 272 -10.27 -16.56 11.57
C ARG A 272 -10.54 -16.66 13.07
N ILE A 273 -11.33 -15.78 13.62
CA ILE A 273 -11.58 -15.69 15.06
C ILE A 273 -12.98 -16.24 15.33
N SER A 274 -13.08 -17.26 16.18
CA SER A 274 -14.38 -17.79 16.62
C SER A 274 -15.06 -16.87 17.63
N ASP A 275 -16.33 -17.12 17.92
CA ASP A 275 -17.07 -16.32 18.91
C ASP A 275 -16.54 -16.56 20.33
N GLU A 276 -16.13 -17.80 20.66
CA GLU A 276 -15.50 -18.12 21.94
C GLU A 276 -14.15 -17.41 22.13
N GLN A 277 -13.37 -17.29 21.04
CA GLN A 277 -12.12 -16.54 21.07
C GLN A 277 -12.37 -15.03 21.22
N ALA A 278 -13.41 -14.51 20.56
CA ALA A 278 -13.79 -13.11 20.70
C ALA A 278 -14.26 -12.81 22.13
N ALA A 279 -15.06 -13.69 22.74
CA ALA A 279 -15.57 -13.53 24.10
C ALA A 279 -14.46 -13.53 25.18
N SER A 280 -13.25 -13.98 24.86
CA SER A 280 -12.10 -13.91 25.79
C SER A 280 -11.33 -12.59 25.74
N LEU A 281 -11.75 -11.62 24.93
CA LEU A 281 -11.06 -10.34 24.72
C LEU A 281 -11.82 -9.20 25.41
N ASP A 282 -11.09 -8.22 25.89
CA ASP A 282 -11.60 -6.92 26.34
C ASP A 282 -11.10 -5.83 25.39
N LEU A 283 -12.00 -5.25 24.59
CA LEU A 283 -11.69 -4.16 23.66
C LEU A 283 -12.32 -2.83 24.11
N SER A 284 -12.82 -2.74 25.34
CA SER A 284 -13.52 -1.57 25.88
C SER A 284 -12.67 -0.29 25.91
N ARG A 285 -11.34 -0.43 26.06
CA ARG A 285 -10.39 0.69 26.08
C ARG A 285 -10.08 1.25 24.71
N LEU A 286 -10.40 0.53 23.62
CA LEU A 286 -10.13 0.99 22.27
C LEU A 286 -11.00 2.21 21.96
N ARG A 287 -10.35 3.29 21.54
CA ARG A 287 -10.97 4.58 21.28
C ARG A 287 -10.99 4.93 19.78
N VAL A 288 -9.95 4.51 19.07
CA VAL A 288 -9.79 4.72 17.63
C VAL A 288 -9.46 3.40 16.94
N LEU A 289 -10.33 3.01 16.01
CA LEU A 289 -10.16 1.86 15.14
C LEU A 289 -10.21 2.34 13.69
N PHE A 290 -9.06 2.71 13.12
CA PHE A 290 -9.02 3.32 11.80
C PHE A 290 -9.07 2.29 10.66
N ASN A 291 -9.74 2.65 9.56
CA ASN A 291 -9.78 1.88 8.32
C ASN A 291 -9.56 2.78 7.11
N GLY A 292 -8.52 2.50 6.32
CA GLY A 292 -8.16 3.26 5.13
C GLY A 292 -7.28 2.48 4.15
N ALA A 293 -6.66 3.20 3.24
CA ALA A 293 -5.75 2.69 2.21
C ALA A 293 -6.39 1.85 1.09
N GLU A 294 -7.62 1.38 1.23
CA GLU A 294 -8.40 0.67 0.20
C GLU A 294 -9.90 0.97 0.37
N PRO A 295 -10.76 0.68 -0.64
CA PRO A 295 -12.20 0.91 -0.50
C PRO A 295 -12.78 0.19 0.71
N ILE A 296 -13.48 0.93 1.55
CA ILE A 296 -14.08 0.42 2.79
C ILE A 296 -15.40 -0.27 2.44
N LYS A 297 -15.51 -1.55 2.78
CA LYS A 297 -16.73 -2.34 2.56
C LYS A 297 -17.66 -2.21 3.77
N ALA A 298 -18.78 -1.50 3.62
CA ALA A 298 -19.74 -1.26 4.71
C ALA A 298 -20.13 -2.55 5.45
N HIS A 299 -20.51 -3.61 4.72
CA HIS A 299 -20.93 -4.88 5.29
C HIS A 299 -19.82 -5.60 6.09
N VAL A 300 -18.54 -5.40 5.75
CA VAL A 300 -17.41 -5.99 6.50
C VAL A 300 -17.28 -5.27 7.84
N MET A 301 -17.28 -3.94 7.81
CA MET A 301 -17.16 -3.14 9.03
C MET A 301 -18.35 -3.32 9.95
N GLN A 302 -19.57 -3.30 9.42
CA GLN A 302 -20.77 -3.55 10.21
C GLN A 302 -20.67 -4.89 10.96
N ARG A 303 -20.39 -5.99 10.26
CA ARG A 303 -20.24 -7.32 10.88
C ARG A 303 -19.10 -7.38 11.89
N PHE A 304 -17.99 -6.67 11.64
CA PHE A 304 -16.86 -6.63 12.57
C PHE A 304 -17.27 -5.90 13.85
N MET A 305 -17.85 -4.71 13.72
CA MET A 305 -18.29 -3.91 14.87
C MET A 305 -19.36 -4.65 15.68
N GLU A 306 -20.37 -5.23 15.04
CA GLU A 306 -21.42 -6.01 15.71
C GLU A 306 -20.85 -7.22 16.48
N LYS A 307 -19.97 -8.01 15.83
CA LYS A 307 -19.36 -9.18 16.46
C LYS A 307 -18.55 -8.81 17.71
N PHE A 308 -17.65 -7.85 17.60
CA PHE A 308 -16.76 -7.50 18.72
C PHE A 308 -17.40 -6.55 19.73
N ASN A 309 -18.45 -5.81 19.37
CA ASN A 309 -19.30 -5.13 20.34
C ASN A 309 -19.99 -6.15 21.26
N THR A 310 -20.63 -7.16 20.69
CA THR A 310 -21.37 -8.18 21.45
C THR A 310 -20.45 -9.08 22.28
N GLN A 311 -19.26 -9.45 21.75
CA GLN A 311 -18.40 -10.46 22.34
C GLN A 311 -17.25 -9.89 23.18
N SER A 312 -16.81 -8.64 22.92
CA SER A 312 -15.55 -8.09 23.44
C SER A 312 -15.67 -6.63 23.89
N GLU A 313 -16.85 -6.13 24.10
CA GLU A 313 -17.15 -4.76 24.56
C GLU A 313 -16.59 -3.64 23.67
N LEU A 314 -16.34 -3.90 22.39
CA LEU A 314 -15.90 -2.88 21.43
C LEU A 314 -17.01 -1.84 21.26
N ARG A 315 -16.71 -0.57 21.50
CA ARG A 315 -17.66 0.52 21.33
C ARG A 315 -17.92 0.79 19.84
N LEU A 316 -19.17 1.02 19.46
CA LEU A 316 -19.56 1.23 18.06
C LEU A 316 -19.13 2.60 17.50
N ASP A 317 -18.78 3.55 18.37
CA ASP A 317 -18.31 4.89 18.02
C ASP A 317 -16.78 5.01 17.88
N THR A 318 -16.05 3.89 17.95
CA THR A 318 -14.59 3.86 17.82
C THR A 318 -14.10 3.84 16.37
N PHE A 319 -15.00 3.58 15.42
CA PHE A 319 -14.65 3.44 14.03
C PHE A 319 -14.20 4.77 13.43
N LEU A 320 -13.04 4.76 12.74
CA LEU A 320 -12.49 5.91 12.06
C LEU A 320 -12.21 5.53 10.60
N PRO A 321 -13.17 5.74 9.69
CA PRO A 321 -12.90 5.65 8.26
C PRO A 321 -12.03 6.82 7.84
N CYS A 322 -11.02 6.57 6.99
CA CYS A 322 -10.12 7.63 6.57
C CYS A 322 -9.69 7.47 5.10
N TYR A 323 -9.38 8.59 4.49
CA TYR A 323 -8.79 8.67 3.16
C TYR A 323 -7.46 9.40 3.22
N GLY A 324 -6.52 8.92 2.41
CA GLY A 324 -5.21 9.52 2.28
C GLY A 324 -4.34 8.83 1.24
N LEU A 325 -3.24 9.49 0.89
CA LEU A 325 -2.28 9.04 -0.11
C LEU A 325 -0.90 9.64 0.18
N ALA A 326 0.14 8.99 -0.29
CA ALA A 326 1.52 9.42 -0.04
C ALA A 326 1.84 10.80 -0.61
N GLU A 327 1.17 11.20 -1.71
CA GLU A 327 1.32 12.50 -2.36
C GLU A 327 0.83 13.68 -1.50
N VAL A 328 0.05 13.38 -0.43
CA VAL A 328 -0.37 14.34 0.62
C VAL A 328 0.26 13.97 1.95
N THR A 329 1.43 13.40 1.94
CA THR A 329 2.11 12.81 3.09
C THR A 329 1.34 11.58 3.58
N LEU A 330 0.11 11.71 4.12
CA LEU A 330 -0.76 10.57 4.47
C LEU A 330 -2.25 10.97 4.49
N LEU A 331 -2.72 11.64 5.55
CA LEU A 331 -4.14 11.85 5.85
C LEU A 331 -4.72 13.05 5.10
N VAL A 332 -5.93 12.91 4.57
CA VAL A 332 -6.77 13.98 4.00
C VAL A 332 -8.05 14.15 4.81
N SER A 333 -8.71 13.04 5.14
CA SER A 333 -9.96 13.04 5.86
C SER A 333 -10.07 11.88 6.84
N GLY A 334 -10.81 12.08 7.91
CA GLY A 334 -11.11 11.09 8.93
C GLY A 334 -11.92 11.69 10.07
N VAL A 335 -12.77 10.90 10.69
CA VAL A 335 -13.46 11.26 11.93
C VAL A 335 -13.89 10.01 12.65
N THR A 336 -13.68 9.96 13.95
CA THR A 336 -14.16 8.86 14.79
C THR A 336 -15.66 8.96 14.99
N GLY A 337 -16.38 7.83 14.85
CA GLY A 337 -17.84 7.79 15.04
C GLY A 337 -18.47 6.48 14.60
N PRO A 338 -19.79 6.37 14.61
CA PRO A 338 -20.48 5.22 14.06
C PRO A 338 -20.27 5.12 12.55
N LEU A 339 -20.39 3.89 12.02
CA LEU A 339 -20.30 3.65 10.57
C LEU A 339 -21.35 4.50 9.82
N ASN A 340 -20.86 5.42 9.00
CA ASN A 340 -21.66 6.27 8.13
C ASN A 340 -21.52 5.82 6.68
N ALA A 341 -22.61 5.40 6.04
CA ALA A 341 -22.64 4.99 4.65
C ALA A 341 -23.92 5.49 3.99
N ILE A 342 -23.83 5.88 2.74
CA ILE A 342 -24.99 6.29 1.94
C ILE A 342 -25.26 5.28 0.85
N SER A 343 -26.56 5.02 0.59
CA SER A 343 -27.02 4.17 -0.52
C SER A 343 -27.35 5.07 -1.70
N ILE A 344 -26.68 4.86 -2.83
CA ILE A 344 -26.81 5.68 -4.06
C ILE A 344 -27.39 4.81 -5.17
N ASP A 345 -28.32 5.38 -5.95
CA ASP A 345 -28.82 4.76 -7.17
C ASP A 345 -27.68 4.41 -8.11
N ARG A 346 -27.61 3.16 -8.53
CA ARG A 346 -26.49 2.62 -9.33
C ARG A 346 -26.40 3.29 -10.69
N ASP A 347 -27.51 3.48 -11.40
CA ASP A 347 -27.50 4.09 -12.72
C ASP A 347 -27.11 5.57 -12.67
N LYS A 348 -27.52 6.26 -11.61
CA LYS A 348 -27.09 7.64 -11.36
C LYS A 348 -25.61 7.74 -11.05
N LEU A 349 -25.11 6.87 -10.16
CA LEU A 349 -23.67 6.81 -9.85
C LEU A 349 -22.82 6.49 -11.10
N ASN A 350 -23.30 5.58 -11.96
CA ASN A 350 -22.67 5.26 -13.25
C ASN A 350 -22.66 6.46 -14.22
N ALA A 351 -23.56 7.42 -14.02
CA ALA A 351 -23.61 8.69 -14.76
C ALA A 351 -22.88 9.84 -14.00
N ASN A 352 -22.09 9.54 -12.97
CA ASN A 352 -21.43 10.50 -12.06
C ASN A 352 -22.41 11.41 -11.29
N LEU A 353 -23.64 10.94 -11.03
CA LEU A 353 -24.66 11.69 -10.27
C LEU A 353 -24.91 11.02 -8.92
N ILE A 354 -25.15 11.83 -7.90
CA ILE A 354 -25.43 11.37 -6.54
C ILE A 354 -26.92 11.52 -6.29
N GLN A 355 -27.62 10.39 -6.25
CA GLN A 355 -29.02 10.33 -5.87
C GLN A 355 -29.22 9.20 -4.86
N ALA A 356 -29.70 9.55 -3.66
CA ALA A 356 -30.01 8.55 -2.63
C ALA A 356 -31.08 7.57 -3.13
N SER A 357 -30.95 6.30 -2.78
CA SER A 357 -31.87 5.24 -3.17
C SER A 357 -32.07 4.24 -2.03
N GLN A 358 -33.31 3.70 -1.91
CA GLN A 358 -33.65 2.62 -1.01
C GLN A 358 -33.75 1.26 -1.77
N ASP A 359 -33.41 1.27 -3.07
CA ASP A 359 -33.43 0.06 -3.86
C ASP A 359 -32.39 -0.94 -3.33
N PRO A 360 -32.71 -2.25 -3.24
CA PRO A 360 -31.74 -3.27 -2.81
C PRO A 360 -30.49 -3.36 -3.67
N THR A 361 -30.54 -2.86 -4.93
CA THR A 361 -29.40 -2.81 -5.86
C THR A 361 -28.55 -1.56 -5.72
N ALA A 362 -28.92 -0.62 -4.83
CA ALA A 362 -28.17 0.61 -4.59
C ALA A 362 -26.75 0.33 -4.12
N VAL A 363 -25.82 1.19 -4.52
CA VAL A 363 -24.41 1.08 -4.13
C VAL A 363 -24.21 1.76 -2.78
N GLN A 364 -23.65 1.03 -1.81
CA GLN A 364 -23.28 1.61 -0.52
C GLN A 364 -21.88 2.21 -0.61
N VAL A 365 -21.77 3.53 -0.38
CA VAL A 365 -20.50 4.26 -0.31
C VAL A 365 -20.27 4.70 1.12
N VAL A 366 -19.16 4.27 1.72
CA VAL A 366 -18.80 4.62 3.11
C VAL A 366 -18.16 6.00 3.12
N SER A 367 -18.57 6.84 4.08
CA SER A 367 -17.88 8.10 4.37
C SER A 367 -16.44 7.83 4.78
N CYS A 368 -15.50 8.59 4.24
CA CYS A 368 -14.11 8.63 4.69
C CYS A 368 -13.89 9.71 5.77
N GLY A 369 -14.95 10.19 6.40
CA GLY A 369 -14.91 11.17 7.46
C GLY A 369 -14.78 12.61 6.97
N LYS A 370 -14.64 13.53 7.93
CA LYS A 370 -14.48 14.96 7.68
C LYS A 370 -13.15 15.26 7.00
N ILE A 371 -13.20 16.14 6.01
CA ILE A 371 -12.00 16.70 5.40
C ILE A 371 -11.30 17.58 6.46
N SER A 372 -9.97 17.40 6.60
CA SER A 372 -9.19 18.24 7.50
C SER A 372 -9.30 19.73 7.14
N ALA A 373 -9.40 20.59 8.16
CA ALA A 373 -9.42 22.04 7.97
C ALA A 373 -8.11 22.62 7.40
N HIS A 374 -7.02 21.83 7.45
CA HIS A 374 -5.70 22.20 6.96
C HIS A 374 -5.46 21.89 5.47
N ILE A 375 -6.49 21.39 4.77
CA ILE A 375 -6.39 21.06 3.35
C ILE A 375 -7.56 21.61 2.55
N ASP A 376 -7.27 22.28 1.44
CA ASP A 376 -8.28 22.67 0.46
C ASP A 376 -8.57 21.49 -0.47
N CYS A 377 -9.79 20.96 -0.37
CA CYS A 377 -10.27 19.82 -1.14
C CYS A 377 -11.37 20.26 -2.10
N ARG A 378 -11.14 20.05 -3.40
CA ARG A 378 -12.09 20.38 -4.46
C ARG A 378 -12.47 19.14 -5.24
N ILE A 379 -13.72 19.09 -5.67
CA ILE A 379 -14.22 18.03 -6.56
C ILE A 379 -14.33 18.61 -7.97
N VAL A 380 -13.51 18.09 -8.87
CA VAL A 380 -13.24 18.72 -10.16
C VAL A 380 -13.53 17.76 -11.32
N ASN A 381 -14.13 18.23 -12.38
CA ASN A 381 -14.25 17.47 -13.62
C ASN A 381 -12.85 17.29 -14.25
N PRO A 382 -12.34 16.04 -14.39
CA PRO A 382 -10.97 15.79 -14.82
C PRO A 382 -10.65 16.27 -16.24
N HIS A 383 -11.68 16.55 -17.07
CA HIS A 383 -11.54 16.97 -18.48
C HIS A 383 -11.67 18.47 -18.63
N THR A 384 -12.71 19.09 -18.05
CA THR A 384 -12.94 20.55 -18.14
C THR A 384 -12.11 21.33 -17.14
N ARG A 385 -11.63 20.69 -16.07
CA ARG A 385 -10.95 21.29 -14.93
C ARG A 385 -11.81 22.32 -14.16
N GLN A 386 -13.13 22.23 -14.27
CA GLN A 386 -14.07 23.05 -13.50
C GLN A 386 -14.56 22.27 -12.28
N GLU A 387 -14.89 22.97 -11.21
CA GLU A 387 -15.56 22.34 -10.06
C GLU A 387 -16.91 21.78 -10.51
N VAL A 388 -17.26 20.60 -9.98
CA VAL A 388 -18.56 19.97 -10.28
C VAL A 388 -19.63 20.44 -9.29
N ALA A 389 -20.90 20.27 -9.64
CA ALA A 389 -21.99 20.57 -8.74
C ALA A 389 -22.01 19.62 -7.54
N ALA A 390 -22.61 20.04 -6.42
CA ALA A 390 -22.64 19.29 -5.16
C ALA A 390 -23.27 17.88 -5.24
N HIS A 391 -24.03 17.59 -6.30
CA HIS A 391 -24.65 16.29 -6.57
C HIS A 391 -23.92 15.47 -7.65
N GLU A 392 -22.69 15.82 -7.96
CA GLU A 392 -21.88 15.15 -8.98
C GLU A 392 -20.61 14.54 -8.39
N VAL A 393 -20.12 13.49 -9.06
CA VAL A 393 -18.83 12.86 -8.78
C VAL A 393 -17.77 13.46 -9.70
N GLY A 394 -16.63 13.87 -9.11
CA GLY A 394 -15.48 14.38 -9.83
C GLY A 394 -14.17 13.80 -9.30
N GLU A 395 -13.06 14.24 -9.88
CA GLU A 395 -11.71 13.94 -9.38
C GLU A 395 -11.45 14.77 -8.11
N ILE A 396 -10.93 14.15 -7.08
CA ILE A 396 -10.53 14.83 -5.83
C ILE A 396 -9.23 15.57 -6.08
N TRP A 397 -9.25 16.90 -5.94
CA TRP A 397 -8.08 17.77 -6.05
C TRP A 397 -7.76 18.39 -4.71
N LEU A 398 -6.46 18.46 -4.36
CA LEU A 398 -6.01 18.83 -3.02
C LEU A 398 -4.91 19.89 -3.05
N ALA A 399 -4.99 20.88 -2.14
CA ALA A 399 -3.94 21.84 -1.90
C ALA A 399 -3.76 22.09 -0.40
N GLY A 400 -2.52 22.32 0.05
CA GLY A 400 -2.18 22.56 1.46
C GLY A 400 -0.75 22.18 1.77
N GLU A 401 -0.29 22.47 2.98
CA GLU A 401 1.11 22.25 3.39
C GLU A 401 1.51 20.77 3.49
N SER A 402 0.55 19.87 3.69
CA SER A 402 0.77 18.42 3.68
C SER A 402 0.92 17.84 2.26
N VAL A 403 0.54 18.59 1.20
CA VAL A 403 0.78 18.18 -0.20
C VAL A 403 2.27 18.28 -0.48
N THR A 404 2.85 17.19 -0.97
CA THR A 404 4.29 17.07 -1.17
C THR A 404 4.77 17.84 -2.42
N ALA A 405 6.08 18.10 -2.51
CA ALA A 405 6.66 18.82 -3.64
C ALA A 405 6.61 18.06 -4.98
N GLY A 406 6.27 16.76 -4.94
CA GLY A 406 6.17 15.94 -6.14
C GLY A 406 6.94 14.64 -6.05
N TYR A 407 7.20 14.04 -7.21
CA TYR A 407 7.98 12.83 -7.36
C TYR A 407 9.45 13.15 -7.66
N TRP A 408 10.35 12.40 -7.06
CA TRP A 408 11.80 12.53 -7.24
C TRP A 408 12.19 12.43 -8.72
N GLN A 409 12.90 13.46 -9.22
CA GLN A 409 13.42 13.53 -10.59
C GLN A 409 12.37 13.28 -11.71
N LYS A 410 11.11 13.73 -11.52
CA LYS A 410 10.02 13.56 -12.49
C LYS A 410 9.33 14.90 -12.84
N PRO A 411 10.04 15.90 -13.38
CA PRO A 411 9.50 17.24 -13.56
C PRO A 411 8.22 17.29 -14.42
N GLU A 412 8.17 16.54 -15.52
CA GLU A 412 7.01 16.53 -16.41
C GLU A 412 5.77 15.94 -15.70
N VAL A 413 5.93 14.82 -14.97
CA VAL A 413 4.85 14.22 -14.21
C VAL A 413 4.40 15.11 -13.06
N ASN A 414 5.34 15.83 -12.44
CA ASN A 414 5.04 16.77 -11.36
C ASN A 414 4.21 17.94 -11.87
N GLN A 415 4.53 18.50 -13.03
CA GLN A 415 3.75 19.55 -13.65
C GLN A 415 2.29 19.13 -13.91
N GLU A 416 2.07 17.90 -14.39
CA GLU A 416 0.73 17.37 -14.65
C GLU A 416 -0.05 17.05 -13.38
N THR A 417 0.66 16.57 -12.34
CA THR A 417 0.04 15.98 -11.14
C THR A 417 -0.11 17.00 -10.01
N PHE A 418 0.90 17.85 -9.77
CA PHE A 418 0.98 18.74 -8.60
C PHE A 418 0.78 20.23 -8.92
N ALA A 419 0.75 20.61 -10.20
CA ALA A 419 0.58 21.99 -10.61
C ALA A 419 -0.71 22.21 -11.44
N ALA A 420 -1.76 21.46 -11.13
CA ALA A 420 -3.04 21.60 -11.80
C ALA A 420 -3.77 22.87 -11.32
N THR A 421 -4.49 23.54 -12.24
CA THR A 421 -5.28 24.72 -11.94
C THR A 421 -6.76 24.49 -12.27
N ILE A 422 -7.63 24.95 -11.39
CA ILE A 422 -9.08 24.94 -11.60
C ILE A 422 -9.43 26.09 -12.53
N ILE A 423 -10.31 25.85 -13.49
CA ILE A 423 -10.80 26.86 -14.43
C ILE A 423 -12.15 27.36 -13.94
N ASP A 424 -12.28 28.65 -13.73
CA ASP A 424 -13.55 29.26 -13.34
C ASP A 424 -14.53 29.39 -14.52
N ASP A 425 -15.75 29.89 -14.25
CA ASP A 425 -16.79 30.07 -15.27
C ASP A 425 -16.41 31.10 -16.34
N ALA A 426 -15.45 32.01 -16.04
CA ALA A 426 -14.91 32.99 -16.97
C ALA A 426 -13.74 32.43 -17.81
N GLY A 427 -13.37 31.16 -17.60
CA GLY A 427 -12.26 30.49 -18.28
C GLY A 427 -10.88 30.84 -17.74
N GLN A 428 -10.80 31.46 -16.53
CA GLN A 428 -9.53 31.84 -15.91
C GLN A 428 -9.01 30.74 -14.98
N PRO A 429 -7.69 30.45 -14.99
CA PRO A 429 -7.10 29.48 -14.08
C PRO A 429 -7.00 30.04 -12.65
N SER A 430 -7.20 29.16 -11.66
CA SER A 430 -6.97 29.51 -10.26
C SER A 430 -5.51 29.91 -10.00
N GLN A 431 -5.28 30.76 -9.00
CA GLN A 431 -3.93 31.06 -8.52
C GLN A 431 -3.32 29.92 -7.70
N VAL A 432 -4.16 29.11 -7.10
CA VAL A 432 -3.76 27.95 -6.31
C VAL A 432 -3.47 26.78 -7.24
N HIS A 433 -2.34 26.09 -7.00
CA HIS A 433 -1.99 24.85 -7.64
C HIS A 433 -2.52 23.67 -6.83
N TYR A 434 -3.15 22.71 -7.49
CA TYR A 434 -3.73 21.53 -6.86
C TYR A 434 -3.00 20.26 -7.30
N LEU A 435 -2.90 19.32 -6.35
CA LEU A 435 -2.59 17.93 -6.62
C LEU A 435 -3.80 17.25 -7.24
N ARG A 436 -3.63 16.61 -8.39
CA ARG A 436 -4.60 15.68 -8.98
C ARG A 436 -4.38 14.29 -8.38
N THR A 437 -5.30 13.83 -7.55
CA THR A 437 -5.14 12.53 -6.87
C THR A 437 -5.35 11.33 -7.79
N GLY A 438 -6.12 11.52 -8.88
CA GLY A 438 -6.61 10.44 -9.72
C GLY A 438 -7.67 9.57 -9.05
N ASP A 439 -8.14 9.93 -7.87
CA ASP A 439 -9.25 9.28 -7.17
C ASP A 439 -10.54 10.09 -7.42
N MET A 440 -11.64 9.39 -7.66
CA MET A 440 -12.97 9.96 -7.90
C MET A 440 -13.77 9.95 -6.61
N GLY A 441 -14.55 11.01 -6.38
CA GLY A 441 -15.35 11.12 -5.17
C GLY A 441 -16.27 12.33 -5.20
N PHE A 442 -16.90 12.58 -4.06
CA PHE A 442 -17.77 13.73 -3.83
C PHE A 442 -17.76 14.11 -2.35
N VAL A 443 -18.23 15.32 -2.04
CA VAL A 443 -18.42 15.81 -0.67
C VAL A 443 -19.89 15.94 -0.38
N LYS A 444 -20.33 15.43 0.77
CA LYS A 444 -21.69 15.59 1.26
C LYS A 444 -21.66 15.85 2.76
N ASP A 445 -22.32 16.90 3.20
CA ASP A 445 -22.40 17.33 4.60
C ASP A 445 -21.03 17.49 5.28
N GLY A 446 -20.00 17.84 4.49
CA GLY A 446 -18.61 18.01 4.90
C GLY A 446 -17.80 16.70 5.02
N ASP A 447 -18.42 15.57 4.76
CA ASP A 447 -17.74 14.26 4.66
C ASP A 447 -17.29 13.97 3.25
N LEU A 448 -16.11 13.37 3.12
CA LEU A 448 -15.56 12.90 1.85
C LEU A 448 -16.01 11.46 1.56
N TYR A 449 -16.47 11.21 0.34
CA TYR A 449 -16.85 9.90 -0.16
C TYR A 449 -16.01 9.56 -1.39
N VAL A 450 -15.26 8.46 -1.35
CA VAL A 450 -14.40 8.02 -2.46
C VAL A 450 -15.10 6.89 -3.21
N THR A 451 -15.33 7.08 -4.51
CA THR A 451 -16.04 6.11 -5.35
C THR A 451 -15.10 5.18 -6.11
N GLY A 452 -13.86 5.59 -6.37
CA GLY A 452 -12.86 4.74 -7.04
C GLY A 452 -11.73 5.52 -7.67
N ARG A 453 -10.91 4.85 -8.49
CA ARG A 453 -9.81 5.49 -9.24
C ARG A 453 -10.22 5.82 -10.66
N LEU A 454 -9.94 7.02 -11.11
CA LEU A 454 -10.21 7.49 -12.47
C LEU A 454 -9.67 6.51 -13.54
N LYS A 455 -8.44 6.04 -13.38
CA LYS A 455 -7.77 5.11 -14.32
C LYS A 455 -8.24 3.66 -14.22
N ASP A 456 -8.95 3.30 -13.14
CA ASP A 456 -9.49 1.96 -12.94
C ASP A 456 -10.99 1.87 -13.33
N VAL A 457 -11.67 3.01 -13.49
CA VAL A 457 -13.08 3.04 -13.92
C VAL A 457 -13.23 2.32 -15.25
N ILE A 458 -14.15 1.39 -15.30
CA ILE A 458 -14.50 0.62 -16.50
C ILE A 458 -15.60 1.37 -17.23
N ILE A 459 -15.32 1.87 -18.44
CA ILE A 459 -16.30 2.59 -19.25
C ILE A 459 -16.85 1.65 -20.32
N ILE A 460 -18.15 1.35 -20.24
CA ILE A 460 -18.86 0.53 -21.20
C ILE A 460 -20.12 1.27 -21.65
N ARG A 461 -20.25 1.48 -22.97
CA ARG A 461 -21.40 2.21 -23.60
C ARG A 461 -21.67 3.57 -22.93
N GLY A 462 -20.59 4.28 -22.57
CA GLY A 462 -20.68 5.61 -21.96
C GLY A 462 -21.07 5.66 -20.48
N LYS A 463 -21.23 4.51 -19.81
CA LYS A 463 -21.48 4.41 -18.37
C LYS A 463 -20.19 4.01 -17.63
N ASN A 464 -19.99 4.58 -16.45
CA ASN A 464 -18.87 4.27 -15.56
C ASN A 464 -19.24 3.11 -14.64
N TYR A 465 -18.37 2.11 -14.54
CA TYR A 465 -18.51 1.00 -13.62
C TYR A 465 -17.26 0.89 -12.76
N TYR A 466 -17.46 0.80 -11.47
CA TYR A 466 -16.36 0.72 -10.52
C TYR A 466 -15.95 -0.74 -10.32
N PRO A 467 -14.67 -1.10 -10.53
CA PRO A 467 -14.19 -2.49 -10.43
C PRO A 467 -14.54 -3.17 -9.11
N GLN A 468 -14.48 -2.45 -8.01
CA GLN A 468 -14.76 -2.99 -6.67
C GLN A 468 -16.20 -3.49 -6.52
N ASP A 469 -17.18 -2.88 -7.19
CA ASP A 469 -18.58 -3.33 -7.13
C ASP A 469 -18.74 -4.65 -7.87
N ILE A 470 -18.11 -4.77 -9.04
CA ILE A 470 -18.08 -6.00 -9.82
C ILE A 470 -17.34 -7.11 -9.03
N GLU A 471 -16.20 -6.79 -8.45
CA GLU A 471 -15.40 -7.71 -7.63
C GLU A 471 -16.20 -8.22 -6.42
N CYS A 472 -16.96 -7.33 -5.77
CA CYS A 472 -17.83 -7.70 -4.66
C CYS A 472 -18.94 -8.67 -5.10
N SER A 473 -19.61 -8.41 -6.21
CA SER A 473 -20.61 -9.31 -6.80
C SER A 473 -20.01 -10.70 -7.11
N VAL A 474 -18.82 -10.74 -7.72
CA VAL A 474 -18.10 -11.99 -8.01
C VAL A 474 -17.74 -12.77 -6.74
N GLU A 475 -17.35 -12.09 -5.67
CA GLU A 475 -17.01 -12.72 -4.38
C GLU A 475 -18.19 -13.46 -3.75
N MET A 476 -19.41 -13.03 -4.07
CA MET A 476 -20.64 -13.62 -3.57
C MET A 476 -21.17 -14.77 -4.47
N ALA A 477 -20.73 -14.84 -5.72
CA ALA A 477 -21.25 -15.76 -6.72
C ALA A 477 -21.07 -17.25 -6.39
N HIS A 478 -19.95 -17.63 -5.72
CA HIS A 478 -19.70 -19.03 -5.40
C HIS A 478 -18.79 -19.20 -4.16
N PRO A 479 -19.07 -20.17 -3.24
CA PRO A 479 -18.30 -20.38 -2.01
C PRO A 479 -16.81 -20.67 -2.20
N ALA A 480 -16.42 -21.25 -3.36
CA ALA A 480 -15.03 -21.54 -3.70
C ALA A 480 -14.21 -20.30 -4.07
N VAL A 481 -14.85 -19.17 -4.39
CA VAL A 481 -14.16 -17.90 -4.70
C VAL A 481 -13.44 -17.39 -3.45
N ARG A 482 -12.18 -17.00 -3.61
CA ARG A 482 -11.39 -16.44 -2.53
C ARG A 482 -11.67 -14.93 -2.44
N LYS A 483 -12.31 -14.52 -1.35
CA LYS A 483 -12.59 -13.11 -1.07
C LYS A 483 -11.31 -12.27 -1.02
N GLY A 484 -11.41 -11.00 -1.43
CA GLY A 484 -10.27 -10.09 -1.54
C GLY A 484 -9.24 -10.49 -2.61
N CYS A 485 -9.57 -11.45 -3.49
CA CYS A 485 -8.70 -11.95 -4.55
C CYS A 485 -9.46 -12.11 -5.87
N VAL A 486 -10.20 -11.07 -6.24
CA VAL A 486 -10.92 -10.92 -7.50
C VAL A 486 -10.47 -9.61 -8.15
N ALA A 487 -10.28 -9.60 -9.46
CA ALA A 487 -9.99 -8.41 -10.25
C ALA A 487 -10.98 -8.31 -11.41
N ALA A 488 -11.62 -7.16 -11.55
CA ALA A 488 -12.43 -6.81 -12.71
C ALA A 488 -11.64 -5.83 -13.60
N VAL A 489 -11.55 -6.13 -14.88
CA VAL A 489 -10.82 -5.31 -15.86
C VAL A 489 -11.59 -5.24 -17.17
N ASN A 490 -11.46 -4.11 -17.88
CA ASN A 490 -11.90 -3.99 -19.25
C ASN A 490 -10.71 -4.30 -20.17
N ILE A 491 -10.92 -5.19 -21.14
CA ILE A 491 -9.95 -5.49 -22.20
C ILE A 491 -10.30 -4.58 -23.39
N ALA A 492 -9.30 -4.12 -24.12
CA ALA A 492 -9.50 -3.26 -25.28
C ALA A 492 -10.49 -3.91 -26.28
N ASP A 493 -11.35 -3.08 -26.86
CA ASP A 493 -12.40 -3.47 -27.83
C ASP A 493 -13.48 -4.44 -27.30
N SER A 494 -13.63 -4.53 -25.96
CA SER A 494 -14.61 -5.38 -25.29
C SER A 494 -15.86 -4.58 -24.91
N GLU A 495 -17.05 -5.14 -25.19
CA GLU A 495 -18.34 -4.58 -24.76
C GLU A 495 -18.78 -5.05 -23.35
N GLY A 496 -17.94 -5.82 -22.68
CA GLY A 496 -18.20 -6.37 -21.37
C GLY A 496 -16.99 -6.31 -20.45
N VAL A 497 -17.13 -6.92 -19.28
CA VAL A 497 -16.07 -6.99 -18.29
C VAL A 497 -15.38 -8.35 -18.30
N THR A 498 -14.09 -8.36 -18.06
CA THR A 498 -13.32 -9.58 -17.82
C THR A 498 -12.98 -9.69 -16.34
N VAL A 499 -13.24 -10.85 -15.76
CA VAL A 499 -13.03 -11.13 -14.33
C VAL A 499 -11.94 -12.17 -14.14
N VAL A 500 -11.03 -11.89 -13.21
CA VAL A 500 -9.97 -12.81 -12.79
C VAL A 500 -10.12 -13.08 -11.29
N LEU A 501 -10.20 -14.34 -10.90
CA LEU A 501 -10.46 -14.69 -9.51
C LEU A 501 -9.61 -15.88 -9.05
N GLU A 502 -9.29 -15.93 -7.76
CA GLU A 502 -8.63 -17.07 -7.14
C GLU A 502 -9.63 -18.06 -6.56
N ILE A 503 -9.36 -19.36 -6.76
CA ILE A 503 -10.08 -20.45 -6.10
C ILE A 503 -9.37 -20.82 -4.80
N LYS A 504 -10.14 -20.95 -3.70
CA LYS A 504 -9.61 -21.42 -2.41
C LYS A 504 -8.97 -22.80 -2.56
N LYS A 505 -7.73 -22.97 -2.06
CA LYS A 505 -6.99 -24.23 -2.15
C LYS A 505 -7.78 -25.43 -1.60
N LYS A 506 -8.51 -25.24 -0.50
CA LYS A 506 -9.33 -26.29 0.14
C LYS A 506 -10.54 -26.72 -0.71
N SER A 507 -10.96 -25.90 -1.67
CA SER A 507 -12.07 -26.19 -2.58
C SER A 507 -11.61 -26.83 -3.89
N LEU A 508 -10.29 -26.97 -4.12
CA LEU A 508 -9.71 -27.56 -5.32
C LEU A 508 -9.67 -29.10 -5.15
N ASP A 509 -10.81 -29.75 -5.32
CA ASP A 509 -10.92 -31.20 -5.41
C ASP A 509 -11.36 -31.64 -6.82
N LYS A 510 -11.47 -32.96 -7.04
CA LYS A 510 -11.85 -33.53 -8.33
C LYS A 510 -13.33 -33.28 -8.70
N THR A 511 -14.16 -32.85 -7.75
CA THR A 511 -15.59 -32.66 -7.90
C THR A 511 -15.93 -31.21 -8.28
N LEU A 512 -14.98 -30.27 -8.13
CA LEU A 512 -15.21 -28.85 -8.40
C LEU A 512 -15.43 -28.60 -9.90
N ASN A 513 -16.64 -28.19 -10.22
CA ASN A 513 -17.01 -27.86 -11.62
C ASN A 513 -16.65 -26.40 -11.93
N PHE A 514 -15.57 -26.21 -12.67
CA PHE A 514 -15.10 -24.87 -13.06
C PHE A 514 -16.04 -24.14 -14.01
N GLU A 515 -16.76 -24.85 -14.86
CA GLU A 515 -17.75 -24.22 -15.78
C GLU A 515 -18.97 -23.73 -14.99
N ALA A 516 -19.42 -24.47 -13.99
CA ALA A 516 -20.49 -24.01 -13.11
C ALA A 516 -20.10 -22.72 -12.37
N ILE A 517 -18.86 -22.60 -11.89
CA ILE A 517 -18.36 -21.37 -11.27
C ILE A 517 -18.39 -20.20 -12.27
N ARG A 518 -17.95 -20.41 -13.51
CA ARG A 518 -17.97 -19.38 -14.55
C ARG A 518 -19.40 -18.92 -14.85
N THR A 519 -20.30 -19.85 -14.98
CA THR A 519 -21.73 -19.55 -15.24
C THR A 519 -22.32 -18.73 -14.09
N GLN A 520 -22.14 -19.18 -12.85
CA GLN A 520 -22.65 -18.47 -11.67
C GLN A 520 -22.04 -17.06 -11.54
N VAL A 521 -20.75 -16.90 -11.81
CA VAL A 521 -20.10 -15.58 -11.82
C VAL A 521 -20.72 -14.67 -12.88
N LYS A 522 -20.96 -15.17 -14.08
CA LYS A 522 -21.59 -14.39 -15.15
C LYS A 522 -23.01 -14.00 -14.80
N GLU A 523 -23.80 -14.95 -14.33
CA GLU A 523 -25.18 -14.73 -13.91
C GLU A 523 -25.28 -13.71 -12.77
N GLN A 524 -24.44 -13.86 -11.74
CA GLN A 524 -24.43 -12.97 -10.59
C GLN A 524 -24.07 -11.53 -10.99
N VAL A 525 -23.00 -11.32 -11.75
CA VAL A 525 -22.58 -9.98 -12.20
C VAL A 525 -23.63 -9.36 -13.12
N THR A 526 -24.25 -10.15 -14.00
CA THR A 526 -25.33 -9.66 -14.87
C THR A 526 -26.56 -9.28 -14.06
N ALA A 527 -26.94 -10.07 -13.04
CA ALA A 527 -28.07 -9.77 -12.19
C ALA A 527 -27.85 -8.54 -11.29
N ASP A 528 -26.65 -8.43 -10.69
CA ASP A 528 -26.37 -7.35 -9.72
C ASP A 528 -26.00 -6.02 -10.41
N ILE A 529 -25.24 -6.07 -11.52
CA ILE A 529 -24.60 -4.91 -12.14
C ILE A 529 -25.20 -4.56 -13.50
N GLY A 530 -25.88 -5.51 -14.16
CA GLY A 530 -26.39 -5.34 -15.52
C GLY A 530 -25.31 -5.40 -16.62
N LEU A 531 -24.11 -5.90 -16.28
CA LEU A 531 -22.98 -5.98 -17.22
C LEU A 531 -22.79 -7.40 -17.78
N PRO A 532 -22.52 -7.54 -19.08
CA PRO A 532 -22.07 -8.81 -19.65
C PRO A 532 -20.63 -9.12 -19.19
N VAL A 533 -20.41 -10.37 -18.73
CA VAL A 533 -19.07 -10.87 -18.43
C VAL A 533 -18.55 -11.70 -19.59
N GLU A 534 -17.58 -11.19 -20.30
CA GLU A 534 -17.00 -11.85 -21.49
C GLU A 534 -16.01 -12.96 -21.08
N GLY A 535 -15.12 -12.66 -20.15
CA GLY A 535 -14.09 -13.59 -19.70
C GLY A 535 -14.13 -13.84 -18.19
N VAL A 536 -14.03 -15.12 -17.79
CA VAL A 536 -13.83 -15.50 -16.38
C VAL A 536 -12.59 -16.38 -16.27
N TYR A 537 -11.54 -15.85 -15.66
CA TYR A 537 -10.26 -16.52 -15.48
C TYR A 537 -10.12 -17.01 -14.04
N LEU A 538 -10.01 -18.33 -13.87
CA LEU A 538 -9.86 -18.98 -12.57
C LEU A 538 -8.39 -19.26 -12.29
N LEU A 539 -7.87 -18.74 -11.18
CA LEU A 539 -6.47 -18.88 -10.77
C LEU A 539 -6.32 -19.78 -9.54
N HIS A 540 -5.13 -20.36 -9.39
CA HIS A 540 -4.73 -20.94 -8.12
C HIS A 540 -4.58 -19.86 -7.04
N GLN A 541 -4.84 -20.23 -5.78
CA GLN A 541 -4.64 -19.37 -4.64
C GLN A 541 -3.20 -18.80 -4.61
N GLY A 542 -3.06 -17.47 -4.39
CA GLY A 542 -1.79 -16.76 -4.34
C GLY A 542 -1.22 -16.37 -5.71
N ARG A 543 -2.04 -16.37 -6.77
CA ARG A 543 -1.61 -16.02 -8.15
C ARG A 543 -2.08 -14.67 -8.64
N ILE A 544 -3.05 -14.05 -7.99
CA ILE A 544 -3.48 -12.69 -8.33
C ILE A 544 -2.38 -11.69 -7.96
N ASN A 545 -2.11 -10.76 -8.87
CA ASN A 545 -1.06 -9.76 -8.63
C ASN A 545 -1.54 -8.72 -7.62
N LYS A 546 -0.79 -8.57 -6.52
CA LYS A 546 -1.04 -7.57 -5.47
C LYS A 546 0.19 -6.70 -5.24
N THR A 547 -0.01 -5.51 -4.68
CA THR A 547 1.05 -4.65 -4.16
C THR A 547 1.59 -5.23 -2.85
N THR A 548 2.68 -4.66 -2.33
CA THR A 548 3.21 -4.99 -0.99
C THR A 548 2.22 -4.67 0.13
N SER A 549 1.32 -3.69 -0.09
CA SER A 549 0.22 -3.34 0.81
C SER A 549 -1.04 -4.20 0.64
N GLY A 550 -1.03 -5.21 -0.26
CA GLY A 550 -2.16 -6.11 -0.48
C GLY A 550 -3.17 -5.68 -1.53
N LYS A 551 -3.06 -4.47 -2.11
CA LYS A 551 -3.97 -3.95 -3.15
C LYS A 551 -3.82 -4.73 -4.47
N ILE A 552 -4.94 -4.98 -5.18
CA ILE A 552 -4.96 -5.67 -6.47
C ILE A 552 -4.35 -4.76 -7.57
N ARG A 553 -3.42 -5.32 -8.35
CA ARG A 553 -2.76 -4.62 -9.47
C ARG A 553 -3.51 -4.89 -10.78
N ARG A 554 -4.70 -4.29 -10.93
CA ARG A 554 -5.61 -4.51 -12.07
C ARG A 554 -4.95 -4.27 -13.42
N ARG A 555 -4.18 -3.19 -13.56
CA ARG A 555 -3.45 -2.90 -14.80
C ARG A 555 -2.49 -4.01 -15.20
N LYS A 556 -1.71 -4.54 -14.23
CA LYS A 556 -0.78 -5.66 -14.52
C LYS A 556 -1.52 -6.93 -14.92
N ILE A 557 -2.69 -7.18 -14.30
CA ILE A 557 -3.56 -8.31 -14.68
C ILE A 557 -4.09 -8.12 -16.08
N LYS A 558 -4.58 -6.93 -16.44
CA LYS A 558 -4.99 -6.56 -17.79
C LYS A 558 -3.88 -6.82 -18.81
N GLU A 559 -2.68 -6.30 -18.58
CA GLU A 559 -1.50 -6.53 -19.43
C GLU A 559 -1.18 -8.02 -19.61
N GLN A 560 -1.30 -8.82 -18.55
CA GLN A 560 -1.07 -10.27 -18.61
C GLN A 560 -2.13 -10.99 -19.44
N ILE A 561 -3.40 -10.55 -19.41
CA ILE A 561 -4.46 -11.10 -20.26
C ILE A 561 -4.19 -10.75 -21.72
N GLU A 562 -3.96 -9.47 -22.02
CA GLU A 562 -3.70 -8.97 -23.39
C GLU A 562 -2.47 -9.63 -24.03
N ARG A 563 -1.44 -9.92 -23.24
CA ARG A 563 -0.24 -10.64 -23.68
C ARG A 563 -0.38 -12.16 -23.66
N GLY A 564 -1.53 -12.72 -23.23
CA GLY A 564 -1.75 -14.17 -23.09
C GLY A 564 -0.81 -14.84 -22.07
N GLN A 565 -0.40 -14.10 -21.04
CA GLN A 565 0.56 -14.55 -20.02
C GLN A 565 -0.12 -15.00 -18.72
N LEU A 566 -1.44 -14.86 -18.60
CA LEU A 566 -2.17 -15.24 -17.40
C LEU A 566 -2.31 -16.77 -17.32
N VAL A 567 -1.77 -17.37 -16.26
CA VAL A 567 -1.80 -18.82 -16.04
C VAL A 567 -3.06 -19.20 -15.26
N CYS A 568 -4.03 -19.84 -15.94
CA CYS A 568 -5.33 -20.23 -15.39
C CYS A 568 -5.40 -21.70 -14.99
N LEU A 569 -6.34 -22.06 -14.10
CA LEU A 569 -6.64 -23.44 -13.71
C LEU A 569 -7.16 -24.30 -14.87
N THR A 570 -7.89 -23.71 -15.79
CA THR A 570 -8.74 -24.39 -16.78
C THR A 570 -8.35 -24.13 -18.22
N HIS A 571 -7.14 -23.68 -18.50
CA HIS A 571 -6.65 -23.68 -19.88
C HIS A 571 -6.41 -25.13 -20.31
N PRO A 572 -7.05 -25.60 -21.40
CA PRO A 572 -6.89 -26.98 -21.86
C PRO A 572 -5.43 -27.33 -22.20
N ASN A 573 -4.56 -26.33 -22.34
CA ASN A 573 -3.14 -26.47 -22.61
C ASN A 573 -2.27 -25.60 -21.69
N ARG A 574 -2.38 -25.79 -20.35
CA ARG A 574 -1.48 -25.15 -19.36
C ARG A 574 0.00 -25.28 -19.74
N ARG A 575 0.39 -26.46 -20.27
CA ARG A 575 1.75 -26.76 -20.73
C ARG A 575 2.10 -25.99 -22.00
N THR A 576 1.15 -25.80 -22.91
CA THR A 576 1.36 -25.06 -24.17
C THR A 576 1.46 -23.55 -23.94
N VAL A 577 0.73 -22.98 -22.98
CA VAL A 577 0.85 -21.55 -22.61
C VAL A 577 2.18 -21.28 -21.94
N ILE A 578 2.61 -22.15 -21.01
CA ILE A 578 3.93 -22.07 -20.39
C ILE A 578 5.02 -22.21 -21.47
N ALA A 579 4.91 -23.18 -22.36
CA ALA A 579 5.85 -23.38 -23.46
C ALA A 579 5.84 -22.21 -24.47
N ARG A 580 4.67 -21.65 -24.83
CA ARG A 580 4.58 -20.44 -25.68
C ARG A 580 5.25 -19.23 -25.02
N ASN A 581 5.05 -19.02 -23.73
CA ASN A 581 5.66 -17.89 -23.01
C ASN A 581 7.18 -18.06 -22.89
N TYR A 582 7.67 -19.28 -22.67
CA TYR A 582 9.11 -19.57 -22.70
C TYR A 582 9.72 -19.35 -24.09
N VAL A 583 9.03 -19.77 -25.15
CA VAL A 583 9.48 -19.56 -26.53
C VAL A 583 9.44 -18.08 -26.91
N LYS A 584 8.39 -17.34 -26.50
CA LYS A 584 8.25 -15.91 -26.80
C LYS A 584 9.30 -15.07 -26.06
N ASN A 585 9.52 -15.33 -24.77
CA ASN A 585 10.56 -14.66 -23.99
C ASN A 585 11.97 -15.05 -24.45
N GLY A 586 12.18 -16.32 -24.85
CA GLY A 586 13.42 -16.77 -25.48
C GLY A 586 13.69 -16.10 -26.82
N LEU A 587 12.65 -15.83 -27.63
CA LEU A 587 12.79 -15.14 -28.94
C LEU A 587 13.05 -13.63 -28.77
N GLU A 588 12.53 -12.98 -27.74
CA GLU A 588 12.86 -11.58 -27.43
C GLU A 588 14.32 -11.42 -27.00
N VAL A 589 14.88 -12.38 -26.25
CA VAL A 589 16.29 -12.41 -25.85
C VAL A 589 17.21 -12.78 -27.02
N ILE A 590 16.76 -13.61 -27.99
CA ILE A 590 17.55 -14.00 -29.19
C ILE A 590 17.68 -12.84 -30.20
N ARG A 591 16.86 -11.78 -30.11
CA ARG A 591 17.06 -10.57 -30.93
C ARG A 591 18.32 -9.80 -30.57
N ASP A 592 18.87 -10.01 -29.37
CA ASP A 592 20.13 -9.41 -28.94
C ASP A 592 21.32 -10.30 -29.38
N ARG A 593 22.12 -9.79 -30.35
CA ARG A 593 23.18 -10.57 -31.03
C ARG A 593 24.33 -11.05 -30.13
N GLU A 594 24.60 -10.40 -29.02
CA GLU A 594 25.71 -10.70 -28.12
C GLU A 594 25.45 -11.86 -27.12
N GLN A 595 24.22 -12.19 -26.85
CA GLN A 595 23.86 -13.22 -25.83
C GLN A 595 23.57 -14.62 -26.41
N ARG A 596 23.67 -14.80 -27.73
CA ARG A 596 23.31 -16.06 -28.42
C ARG A 596 24.13 -17.30 -27.98
N GLY A 597 25.39 -17.12 -27.66
CA GLY A 597 26.30 -18.25 -27.32
C GLY A 597 26.08 -18.86 -25.94
N GLN A 598 25.63 -18.09 -24.97
CA GLN A 598 25.37 -18.56 -23.60
C GLN A 598 23.98 -19.19 -23.44
N LEU A 599 23.00 -18.73 -24.18
CA LEU A 599 21.62 -19.22 -24.09
C LEU A 599 21.45 -20.63 -24.67
N ILE A 600 22.20 -21.00 -25.70
CA ILE A 600 22.11 -22.33 -26.32
C ILE A 600 22.57 -23.42 -25.35
N ARG A 601 23.57 -23.16 -24.50
CA ARG A 601 24.01 -24.11 -23.45
C ARG A 601 23.05 -24.18 -22.26
N TYR A 602 22.40 -23.07 -21.91
CA TYR A 602 21.46 -23.03 -20.78
C TYR A 602 20.11 -23.63 -21.13
N SER A 603 19.61 -23.41 -22.36
CA SER A 603 18.32 -23.92 -22.83
C SER A 603 18.32 -25.43 -23.06
N SER A 604 19.41 -26.02 -23.52
CA SER A 604 19.49 -27.48 -23.75
C SER A 604 19.46 -28.27 -22.44
N ASN A 605 20.09 -27.78 -21.38
CA ASN A 605 20.08 -28.45 -20.07
C ASN A 605 18.74 -28.27 -19.32
N LEU A 606 18.10 -27.12 -19.45
CA LEU A 606 16.78 -26.86 -18.86
C LEU A 606 15.65 -27.63 -19.57
N LEU A 607 15.68 -27.70 -20.92
CA LEU A 607 14.72 -28.49 -21.69
C LEU A 607 14.79 -29.98 -21.36
N ASN A 608 15.98 -30.51 -21.19
CA ASN A 608 16.17 -31.94 -20.88
C ASN A 608 15.68 -32.33 -19.48
N SER A 609 15.70 -31.39 -18.53
CA SER A 609 15.25 -31.66 -17.15
C SER A 609 13.75 -31.43 -16.93
N MET A 610 13.08 -30.61 -17.75
CA MET A 610 11.70 -30.17 -17.51
C MET A 610 10.63 -30.80 -18.42
N ILE A 611 10.99 -31.46 -19.53
CA ILE A 611 10.01 -31.93 -20.52
C ILE A 611 10.17 -33.44 -20.75
N LYS A 612 9.30 -34.24 -20.12
CA LYS A 612 9.24 -35.69 -20.30
C LYS A 612 8.45 -36.14 -21.55
N GLU A 613 7.77 -35.25 -22.26
CA GLU A 613 6.88 -35.60 -23.37
C GLU A 613 7.48 -35.26 -24.75
N ARG A 614 7.48 -36.27 -25.64
CA ARG A 614 8.10 -36.26 -26.97
C ARG A 614 7.48 -35.20 -27.91
N GLU A 615 6.17 -34.97 -27.84
CA GLU A 615 5.46 -34.02 -28.73
C GLU A 615 5.80 -32.54 -28.45
N VAL A 616 5.98 -32.17 -27.19
CA VAL A 616 6.33 -30.80 -26.80
C VAL A 616 7.78 -30.47 -27.19
N ARG A 617 8.67 -31.47 -27.09
CA ARG A 617 10.08 -31.36 -27.58
C ARG A 617 10.10 -31.09 -29.08
N THR A 618 9.31 -31.83 -29.87
CA THR A 618 9.26 -31.70 -31.32
C THR A 618 8.72 -30.33 -31.77
N LEU A 619 7.71 -29.81 -31.07
CA LEU A 619 7.12 -28.50 -31.38
C LEU A 619 8.11 -27.34 -31.10
N ILE A 620 8.82 -27.41 -29.98
CA ILE A 620 9.82 -26.42 -29.58
C ILE A 620 11.04 -26.49 -30.53
N PHE A 621 11.50 -27.69 -30.86
CA PHE A 621 12.64 -27.91 -31.74
C PHE A 621 12.37 -27.43 -33.18
N ASN A 622 11.19 -27.69 -33.74
CA ASN A 622 10.80 -27.27 -35.09
C ASN A 622 10.65 -25.73 -35.21
N ARG A 623 10.16 -25.06 -34.17
CA ARG A 623 10.06 -23.58 -34.14
C ARG A 623 11.40 -22.90 -33.91
N LEU A 624 12.27 -23.47 -33.07
CA LEU A 624 13.64 -22.97 -32.90
C LEU A 624 14.44 -23.14 -34.18
N LYS A 625 14.26 -24.25 -34.91
CA LYS A 625 14.91 -24.50 -36.19
C LYS A 625 14.45 -23.49 -37.26
N SER A 626 13.15 -23.15 -37.34
CA SER A 626 12.63 -22.14 -38.27
C SER A 626 12.99 -20.68 -37.91
N ALA A 627 13.47 -20.41 -36.72
CA ALA A 627 13.91 -19.09 -36.27
C ALA A 627 15.42 -18.88 -36.38
N LEU A 628 16.20 -19.97 -36.54
CA LEU A 628 17.66 -19.96 -36.65
C LEU A 628 18.18 -20.14 -38.09
N PHE A 629 17.33 -20.57 -39.01
CA PHE A 629 17.54 -20.63 -40.45
C PHE A 629 16.51 -19.78 -41.18
#